data_65ce8f4e158b11909ffadfde525ffde0
#
_entry.id   65ce8f4e158b11909ffadfde525ffde0
#
_cell.length_a   1.000
_cell.length_b   1.000
_cell.length_c   1.000
_cell.angle_alpha   90.00
_cell.angle_beta   90.00
_cell.angle_gamma   90.00
#
_symmetry.space_group_name_H-M   'P 1'
#
loop_
_entity.id
_entity.type
_entity.pdbx_description
1 polymer ?
#
loop_
_entity_poly.entity_id
_entity_poly.type
_entity_poly.pdbx_seq_one_letter_code
_entity_poly.pdbx_strand_id
1 'polypeptide(L)'
;MGPEGGQFSIFFAKGVKFEFENWFTPAAFDTLPFKTLRHSRTKAVFASEFMLTNYSGARFEVAVNREVRLLNTKAAWQKLGVPPAAEVSVVAYESDNKITNRGKHAWQKNTGLLSIWILGMFTPSPSATIVVPIKRGPESELGVKVTSDYFGQIPPERLVVRDDVIFFSADG
;
A
#
# COMPACT_ATOMS: atom_id res chain seq x y z
N MET A 1 12.84 4.08 3.84
CA MET A 1 13.60 4.30 2.60
C MET A 1 14.97 4.81 3.01
N GLY A 2 16.01 4.36 2.38
CA GLY A 2 17.37 4.74 2.71
C GLY A 2 17.92 5.81 1.77
N PRO A 3 19.07 6.42 2.10
CA PRO A 3 19.71 7.38 1.23
C PRO A 3 20.13 6.78 -0.12
N GLU A 4 20.56 5.53 -0.11
CA GLU A 4 20.85 4.74 -1.32
C GLU A 4 19.69 3.79 -1.63
N GLY A 5 19.32 3.64 -2.90
CA GLY A 5 18.19 2.83 -3.36
C GLY A 5 16.81 3.44 -3.10
N GLY A 6 16.74 4.62 -2.49
CA GLY A 6 15.50 5.37 -2.29
C GLY A 6 14.36 4.51 -1.70
N GLN A 7 13.22 4.53 -2.37
CA GLN A 7 12.03 3.78 -1.95
C GLN A 7 12.19 2.25 -2.04
N PHE A 8 13.17 1.76 -2.79
CA PHE A 8 13.42 0.33 -3.00
C PHE A 8 14.57 -0.23 -2.15
N SER A 9 15.17 0.57 -1.28
CA SER A 9 16.39 0.19 -0.56
C SER A 9 16.28 -1.05 0.32
N ILE A 10 15.07 -1.51 0.66
CA ILE A 10 14.83 -2.74 1.43
C ILE A 10 14.66 -3.98 0.54
N PHE A 11 14.60 -3.81 -0.77
CA PHE A 11 14.42 -4.91 -1.75
C PHE A 11 15.73 -5.32 -2.44
N PHE A 12 16.84 -4.74 -2.01
CA PHE A 12 18.16 -5.05 -2.56
C PHE A 12 19.18 -5.25 -1.44
N ALA A 13 19.99 -6.29 -1.56
CA ALA A 13 21.11 -6.50 -0.65
C ALA A 13 22.20 -5.45 -0.89
N LYS A 14 22.96 -5.16 0.14
CA LYS A 14 24.07 -4.21 0.06
C LYS A 14 25.07 -4.60 -1.03
N GLY A 15 25.41 -3.64 -1.90
CA GLY A 15 26.47 -3.80 -2.92
C GLY A 15 26.02 -4.47 -4.21
N VAL A 16 24.75 -4.91 -4.34
CA VAL A 16 24.23 -5.41 -5.61
C VAL A 16 23.74 -4.24 -6.48
N LYS A 17 23.68 -4.47 -7.79
CA LYS A 17 23.08 -3.48 -8.71
C LYS A 17 21.57 -3.46 -8.57
N PHE A 18 20.96 -2.28 -8.80
CA PHE A 18 19.50 -2.11 -8.83
C PHE A 18 18.93 -2.61 -10.17
N GLU A 19 19.01 -3.92 -10.39
CA GLU A 19 18.52 -4.62 -11.57
C GLU A 19 17.47 -5.65 -11.10
N PHE A 20 16.50 -5.97 -11.93
CA PHE A 20 15.38 -6.84 -11.55
C PHE A 20 15.84 -8.22 -11.05
N GLU A 21 16.92 -8.75 -11.61
CA GLU A 21 17.52 -10.03 -11.23
C GLU A 21 18.04 -10.06 -9.79
N ASN A 22 18.36 -8.89 -9.24
CA ASN A 22 18.85 -8.72 -7.86
C ASN A 22 17.74 -8.35 -6.86
N TRP A 23 16.51 -8.19 -7.36
CA TRP A 23 15.36 -7.91 -6.50
C TRP A 23 15.06 -9.09 -5.59
N PHE A 24 14.88 -8.83 -4.32
CA PHE A 24 14.31 -9.80 -3.40
C PHE A 24 13.22 -9.16 -2.55
N THR A 25 12.16 -9.91 -2.29
CA THR A 25 11.14 -9.46 -1.35
C THR A 25 11.48 -10.00 0.04
N PRO A 26 11.68 -9.14 1.07
CA PRO A 26 11.91 -9.62 2.42
C PRO A 26 10.79 -10.56 2.87
N ALA A 27 11.16 -11.69 3.47
CA ALA A 27 10.20 -12.73 3.92
C ALA A 27 9.10 -12.17 4.83
N ALA A 28 9.40 -11.10 5.57
CA ALA A 28 8.42 -10.39 6.40
C ALA A 28 7.24 -9.78 5.62
N PHE A 29 7.39 -9.57 4.31
CA PHE A 29 6.35 -9.01 3.45
C PHE A 29 5.63 -10.06 2.61
N ASP A 30 6.20 -11.25 2.50
CA ASP A 30 5.75 -12.27 1.57
C ASP A 30 5.38 -13.59 2.28
N THR A 31 6.35 -14.25 2.91
CA THR A 31 6.22 -15.63 3.35
C THR A 31 6.05 -15.83 4.85
N LEU A 32 6.44 -14.87 5.68
CA LEU A 32 6.29 -15.01 7.13
C LEU A 32 4.85 -14.73 7.57
N PRO A 33 4.21 -15.66 8.28
CA PRO A 33 2.84 -15.47 8.73
C PRO A 33 2.74 -14.42 9.85
N PHE A 34 1.68 -13.63 9.81
CA PHE A 34 1.31 -12.80 10.93
C PHE A 34 0.60 -13.62 11.99
N LYS A 35 0.88 -13.34 13.26
CA LYS A 35 0.14 -13.90 14.38
C LYS A 35 -1.27 -13.32 14.41
N THR A 36 -2.29 -14.16 14.36
CA THR A 36 -3.67 -13.74 14.60
C THR A 36 -3.87 -13.51 16.09
N LEU A 37 -4.15 -12.26 16.46
CA LEU A 37 -4.41 -11.90 17.87
C LEU A 37 -5.86 -12.15 18.26
N ARG A 38 -6.79 -11.84 17.37
CA ARG A 38 -8.23 -12.05 17.55
C ARG A 38 -8.94 -12.01 16.21
N HIS A 39 -10.08 -12.65 16.13
CA HIS A 39 -10.95 -12.63 14.97
C HIS A 39 -12.41 -12.78 15.37
N SER A 40 -13.29 -12.35 14.49
CA SER A 40 -14.73 -12.53 14.53
C SER A 40 -15.26 -12.77 13.10
N ARG A 41 -16.57 -12.81 12.93
CA ARG A 41 -17.18 -12.94 11.58
C ARG A 41 -16.89 -11.75 10.67
N THR A 42 -16.60 -10.56 11.23
CA THR A 42 -16.46 -9.31 10.47
C THR A 42 -15.15 -8.60 10.70
N LYS A 43 -14.25 -9.14 11.53
CA LYS A 43 -13.01 -8.47 11.92
C LYS A 43 -11.92 -9.47 12.22
N ALA A 44 -10.69 -9.16 11.78
CA ALA A 44 -9.50 -9.87 12.16
C ALA A 44 -8.37 -8.89 12.53
N VAL A 45 -7.58 -9.23 13.54
CA VAL A 45 -6.44 -8.43 14.01
C VAL A 45 -5.20 -9.30 14.00
N PHE A 46 -4.16 -8.79 13.37
CA PHE A 46 -2.90 -9.46 13.17
C PHE A 46 -1.74 -8.63 13.72
N ALA A 47 -0.69 -9.30 14.12
CA ALA A 47 0.56 -8.66 14.51
C ALA A 47 1.77 -9.46 14.02
N SER A 48 2.85 -8.76 13.75
CA SER A 48 4.16 -9.36 13.47
C SER A 48 5.27 -8.44 13.97
N GLU A 49 6.37 -9.03 14.39
CA GLU A 49 7.61 -8.32 14.71
C GLU A 49 8.74 -8.93 13.90
N PHE A 50 9.54 -8.10 13.28
CA PHE A 50 10.64 -8.54 12.42
C PHE A 50 11.71 -7.49 12.29
N MET A 51 12.85 -7.90 11.74
CA MET A 51 13.96 -7.01 11.41
C MET A 51 14.08 -6.87 9.90
N LEU A 52 14.27 -5.63 9.46
CA LEU A 52 14.63 -5.30 8.08
C LEU A 52 16.04 -4.70 8.05
N THR A 53 16.72 -4.87 6.95
CA THR A 53 17.97 -4.19 6.65
C THR A 53 17.85 -3.56 5.29
N ASN A 54 18.16 -2.27 5.17
CA ASN A 54 18.16 -1.61 3.88
C ASN A 54 19.48 -1.77 3.13
N TYR A 55 19.53 -1.31 1.89
CA TYR A 55 20.71 -1.36 1.03
C TYR A 55 21.96 -0.73 1.69
N SER A 56 21.79 0.37 2.43
CA SER A 56 22.89 1.04 3.16
C SER A 56 23.35 0.27 4.41
N GLY A 57 22.70 -0.83 4.77
CA GLY A 57 23.01 -1.65 5.95
C GLY A 57 22.38 -1.17 7.25
N ALA A 58 21.50 -0.15 7.21
CA ALA A 58 20.75 0.26 8.39
C ALA A 58 19.71 -0.79 8.76
N ARG A 59 19.59 -1.07 10.06
CA ARG A 59 18.66 -2.06 10.63
C ARG A 59 17.44 -1.39 11.24
N PHE A 60 16.29 -2.00 11.00
CA PHE A 60 14.99 -1.55 11.49
C PHE A 60 14.30 -2.69 12.24
N GLU A 61 14.15 -2.54 13.54
CA GLU A 61 13.30 -3.42 14.34
C GLU A 61 11.86 -2.88 14.26
N VAL A 62 10.98 -3.66 13.67
CA VAL A 62 9.63 -3.21 13.28
C VAL A 62 8.59 -4.08 13.94
N ALA A 63 7.59 -3.45 14.55
CA ALA A 63 6.34 -4.10 14.89
C ALA A 63 5.24 -3.62 13.95
N VAL A 64 4.44 -4.55 13.46
CA VAL A 64 3.27 -4.28 12.61
C VAL A 64 2.02 -4.77 13.32
N ASN A 65 1.02 -3.92 13.38
CA ASN A 65 -0.34 -4.28 13.71
C ASN A 65 -1.24 -4.01 12.51
N ARG A 66 -2.05 -4.97 12.15
CA ARG A 66 -3.02 -4.86 11.08
C ARG A 66 -4.39 -5.33 11.55
N GLU A 67 -5.37 -4.47 11.38
CA GLU A 67 -6.76 -4.81 11.58
C GLU A 67 -7.48 -4.77 10.23
N VAL A 68 -8.24 -5.80 9.92
CA VAL A 68 -9.11 -5.85 8.74
C VAL A 68 -10.54 -6.04 9.25
N ARG A 69 -11.47 -5.22 8.76
CA ARG A 69 -12.89 -5.32 9.11
C ARG A 69 -13.80 -5.16 7.91
N LEU A 70 -14.82 -5.99 7.85
CA LEU A 70 -15.90 -5.85 6.88
C LEU A 70 -16.81 -4.69 7.28
N LEU A 71 -17.22 -3.92 6.30
CA LEU A 71 -18.23 -2.88 6.46
C LEU A 71 -19.58 -3.41 6.01
N ASN A 72 -20.65 -3.02 6.71
CA ASN A 72 -22.01 -3.26 6.20
C ASN A 72 -22.28 -2.29 5.03
N THR A 73 -23.30 -2.60 4.24
CA THR A 73 -23.67 -1.84 3.03
C THR A 73 -23.89 -0.34 3.32
N LYS A 74 -24.54 0.00 4.42
CA LYS A 74 -24.75 1.41 4.80
C LYS A 74 -23.42 2.14 5.04
N ALA A 75 -22.53 1.53 5.82
CA ALA A 75 -21.20 2.10 6.08
C ALA A 75 -20.35 2.20 4.82
N ALA A 76 -20.46 1.24 3.91
CA ALA A 76 -19.78 1.27 2.62
C ALA A 76 -20.18 2.51 1.80
N TRP A 77 -21.46 2.73 1.60
CA TRP A 77 -21.96 3.91 0.86
C TRP A 77 -21.60 5.23 1.54
N GLN A 78 -21.66 5.29 2.88
CA GLN A 78 -21.21 6.46 3.64
C GLN A 78 -19.73 6.78 3.42
N LYS A 79 -18.88 5.75 3.38
CA LYS A 79 -17.43 5.91 3.13
C LYS A 79 -17.15 6.36 1.70
N LEU A 80 -17.91 5.87 0.74
CA LEU A 80 -17.78 6.29 -0.66
C LEU A 80 -18.28 7.72 -0.89
N GLY A 81 -19.13 8.25 0.00
CA GLY A 81 -19.66 9.60 -0.13
C GLY A 81 -20.68 9.77 -1.28
N VAL A 82 -21.28 8.68 -1.74
CA VAL A 82 -22.26 8.66 -2.81
C VAL A 82 -23.56 8.01 -2.35
N PRO A 83 -24.72 8.35 -2.99
CA PRO A 83 -26.00 7.70 -2.67
C PRO A 83 -25.95 6.19 -2.96
N PRO A 84 -26.67 5.38 -2.19
CA PRO A 84 -26.84 3.97 -2.50
C PRO A 84 -27.49 3.75 -3.86
N ALA A 85 -26.99 2.78 -4.63
CA ALA A 85 -27.58 2.32 -5.87
C ALA A 85 -28.16 0.91 -5.67
N ALA A 86 -29.44 0.73 -5.99
CA ALA A 86 -30.16 -0.51 -5.68
C ALA A 86 -29.67 -1.70 -6.53
N GLU A 87 -29.21 -1.43 -7.73
CA GLU A 87 -28.74 -2.45 -8.68
C GLU A 87 -27.29 -2.90 -8.43
N VAL A 88 -26.61 -2.29 -7.44
CA VAL A 88 -25.19 -2.55 -7.16
C VAL A 88 -25.05 -3.42 -5.92
N SER A 89 -24.44 -4.59 -6.08
CA SER A 89 -23.98 -5.41 -4.96
C SER A 89 -22.64 -4.90 -4.45
N VAL A 90 -22.54 -4.68 -3.14
CA VAL A 90 -21.34 -4.11 -2.51
C VAL A 90 -20.74 -5.08 -1.53
N VAL A 91 -19.44 -5.33 -1.67
CA VAL A 91 -18.59 -5.90 -0.63
C VAL A 91 -17.55 -4.85 -0.26
N ALA A 92 -17.49 -4.48 1.00
CA ALA A 92 -16.56 -3.46 1.46
C ALA A 92 -15.81 -3.91 2.71
N TYR A 93 -14.52 -3.58 2.74
CA TYR A 93 -13.68 -3.76 3.91
C TYR A 93 -12.72 -2.60 4.06
N GLU A 94 -12.23 -2.40 5.24
CA GLU A 94 -11.14 -1.46 5.50
C GLU A 94 -10.02 -2.16 6.27
N SER A 95 -8.79 -1.69 6.07
CA SER A 95 -7.64 -2.11 6.86
C SER A 95 -7.04 -0.91 7.60
N ASP A 96 -6.78 -1.11 8.88
CA ASP A 96 -5.98 -0.21 9.70
C ASP A 96 -4.59 -0.83 9.87
N ASN A 97 -3.56 -0.13 9.38
CA ASN A 97 -2.20 -0.64 9.35
C ASN A 97 -1.29 0.31 10.14
N LYS A 98 -0.61 -0.22 11.14
CA LYS A 98 0.28 0.53 11.99
C LYS A 98 1.66 -0.12 11.99
N ILE A 99 2.69 0.68 11.68
CA ILE A 99 4.09 0.31 11.89
C ILE A 99 4.63 1.06 13.10
N THR A 100 5.44 0.38 13.90
CA THR A 100 6.05 0.94 15.10
C THR A 100 7.53 0.62 15.10
N ASN A 101 8.35 1.64 15.32
CA ASN A 101 9.77 1.46 15.57
C ASN A 101 9.96 0.81 16.95
N ARG A 102 10.54 -0.39 16.98
CA ARG A 102 10.88 -1.11 18.22
C ARG A 102 12.36 -1.02 18.54
N GLY A 103 13.15 -0.48 17.60
CA GLY A 103 14.58 -0.26 17.80
C GLY A 103 14.89 0.89 18.76
N LYS A 104 16.15 0.95 19.17
CA LYS A 104 16.65 1.96 20.13
C LYS A 104 16.88 3.34 19.50
N HIS A 105 16.91 3.43 18.17
CA HIS A 105 17.25 4.65 17.45
C HIS A 105 16.07 5.13 16.60
N ALA A 106 15.88 6.43 16.53
CA ALA A 106 14.88 7.02 15.64
C ALA A 106 15.23 6.74 14.17
N TRP A 107 14.21 6.51 13.35
CA TRP A 107 14.38 6.48 11.90
C TRP A 107 14.63 7.89 11.38
N GLN A 108 15.61 8.05 10.52
CA GLN A 108 16.05 9.35 10.01
C GLN A 108 16.26 9.29 8.49
N LYS A 109 16.19 10.44 7.82
CA LYS A 109 16.38 10.51 6.36
C LYS A 109 17.72 9.95 5.89
N ASN A 110 18.79 10.18 6.66
CA ASN A 110 20.15 9.73 6.33
C ASN A 110 20.40 8.25 6.58
N THR A 111 19.57 7.58 7.40
CA THR A 111 19.68 6.14 7.67
C THR A 111 18.55 5.34 7.07
N GLY A 112 17.42 5.99 6.84
CA GLY A 112 16.23 5.44 6.22
C GLY A 112 14.96 5.68 7.01
N LEU A 113 13.86 5.87 6.28
CA LEU A 113 12.50 5.99 6.80
C LEU A 113 11.64 4.90 6.18
N LEU A 114 11.00 4.10 7.02
CA LEU A 114 10.00 3.15 6.54
C LEU A 114 8.65 3.85 6.38
N SER A 115 7.90 3.42 5.38
CA SER A 115 6.52 3.84 5.16
C SER A 115 5.65 2.63 4.89
N ILE A 116 4.35 2.78 5.11
CA ILE A 116 3.38 1.77 4.71
C ILE A 116 3.20 1.89 3.20
N TRP A 117 3.33 0.75 2.52
CA TRP A 117 3.02 0.59 1.11
C TRP A 117 1.98 -0.52 0.95
N ILE A 118 0.97 -0.29 0.16
CA ILE A 118 -0.13 -1.23 -0.06
C ILE A 118 -0.23 -1.48 -1.56
N LEU A 119 -0.13 -2.75 -1.95
CA LEU A 119 -0.36 -3.21 -3.31
C LEU A 119 -1.80 -3.75 -3.42
N GLY A 120 -2.61 -3.09 -4.22
CA GLY A 120 -3.92 -3.60 -4.63
C GLY A 120 -3.78 -4.48 -5.87
N MET A 121 -4.19 -5.73 -5.78
CA MET A 121 -4.22 -6.66 -6.91
C MET A 121 -5.68 -7.03 -7.19
N PHE A 122 -6.09 -6.87 -8.44
CA PHE A 122 -7.45 -7.13 -8.88
C PHE A 122 -7.44 -8.21 -9.96
N THR A 123 -8.45 -9.07 -9.96
CA THR A 123 -8.67 -9.99 -11.08
C THR A 123 -9.07 -9.18 -12.30
N PRO A 124 -8.32 -9.27 -13.41
CA PRO A 124 -8.60 -8.46 -14.58
C PRO A 124 -9.92 -8.89 -15.27
N SER A 125 -10.58 -7.92 -15.86
CA SER A 125 -11.78 -8.12 -16.66
C SER A 125 -11.95 -6.97 -17.63
N PRO A 126 -12.42 -7.18 -18.88
CA PRO A 126 -12.62 -6.12 -19.85
C PRO A 126 -13.56 -4.99 -19.38
N SER A 127 -14.42 -5.26 -18.42
CA SER A 127 -15.35 -4.28 -17.84
C SER A 127 -14.95 -3.78 -16.45
N ALA A 128 -13.82 -4.26 -15.90
CA ALA A 128 -13.40 -3.86 -14.56
C ALA A 128 -12.78 -2.46 -14.58
N THR A 129 -13.27 -1.60 -13.71
CA THR A 129 -12.72 -0.26 -13.50
C THR A 129 -12.40 -0.06 -12.03
N ILE A 130 -11.17 0.36 -11.75
CA ILE A 130 -10.73 0.79 -10.44
C ILE A 130 -11.07 2.27 -10.31
N VAL A 131 -11.79 2.63 -9.25
CA VAL A 131 -12.18 4.00 -8.95
C VAL A 131 -11.50 4.42 -7.65
N VAL A 132 -10.68 5.47 -7.70
CA VAL A 132 -9.93 5.96 -6.54
C VAL A 132 -10.37 7.39 -6.24
N PRO A 133 -11.20 7.61 -5.21
CA PRO A 133 -11.49 8.96 -4.73
C PRO A 133 -10.21 9.61 -4.16
N ILE A 134 -9.97 10.86 -4.54
CA ILE A 134 -8.82 11.65 -4.08
C ILE A 134 -9.28 12.97 -3.49
N LYS A 135 -8.43 13.56 -2.65
CA LYS A 135 -8.71 14.88 -2.09
C LYS A 135 -8.49 15.97 -3.15
N ARG A 136 -9.39 16.93 -3.22
CA ARG A 136 -9.20 18.15 -3.99
C ARG A 136 -8.21 19.06 -3.29
N GLY A 137 -7.30 19.65 -4.03
CA GLY A 137 -6.32 20.61 -3.52
C GLY A 137 -5.07 20.67 -4.39
N PRO A 138 -4.17 21.62 -4.10
CA PRO A 138 -2.95 21.78 -4.86
C PRO A 138 -1.95 20.65 -4.60
N GLU A 139 -1.25 20.22 -5.63
CA GLU A 139 -0.22 19.19 -5.52
C GLU A 139 0.97 19.61 -4.64
N SER A 140 1.20 20.89 -4.49
CA SER A 140 2.22 21.43 -3.57
C SER A 140 1.96 21.07 -2.09
N GLU A 141 0.69 20.84 -1.73
CA GLU A 141 0.27 20.48 -0.38
C GLU A 141 -0.05 18.97 -0.25
N LEU A 142 -0.68 18.41 -1.27
CA LEU A 142 -1.20 17.03 -1.24
C LEU A 142 -0.28 16.02 -1.91
N GLY A 143 0.72 16.48 -2.66
CA GLY A 143 1.57 15.65 -3.51
C GLY A 143 0.93 15.35 -4.86
N VAL A 144 1.68 14.68 -5.74
CA VAL A 144 1.21 14.27 -7.07
C VAL A 144 0.06 13.29 -6.96
N LYS A 145 -0.99 13.49 -7.77
CA LYS A 145 -2.18 12.65 -7.78
C LYS A 145 -1.87 11.22 -8.23
N VAL A 146 -1.02 11.07 -9.23
CA VAL A 146 -0.64 9.77 -9.83
C VAL A 146 0.81 9.83 -10.27
N THR A 147 1.54 8.74 -10.09
CA THR A 147 2.82 8.49 -10.76
C THR A 147 2.80 7.12 -11.41
N SER A 148 3.31 7.03 -12.64
CA SER A 148 3.49 5.79 -13.39
C SER A 148 4.97 5.48 -13.66
N ASP A 149 5.88 6.21 -13.03
CA ASP A 149 7.32 6.14 -13.30
C ASP A 149 7.90 4.74 -13.11
N TYR A 150 7.28 3.95 -12.23
CA TYR A 150 7.76 2.61 -11.91
C TYR A 150 7.37 1.57 -12.99
N PHE A 151 6.14 1.62 -13.47
CA PHE A 151 5.61 0.63 -14.41
C PHE A 151 5.64 1.11 -15.87
N GLY A 152 6.13 2.33 -16.11
CA GLY A 152 6.08 2.99 -17.41
C GLY A 152 4.77 3.76 -17.64
N GLN A 153 4.72 4.44 -18.77
CA GLN A 153 3.56 5.27 -19.11
C GLN A 153 2.31 4.42 -19.33
N ILE A 154 1.23 4.81 -18.68
CA ILE A 154 -0.09 4.19 -18.84
C ILE A 154 -0.80 4.91 -19.98
N PRO A 155 -1.37 4.19 -20.96
CA PRO A 155 -2.15 4.79 -22.04
C PRO A 155 -3.31 5.64 -21.49
N PRO A 156 -3.59 6.82 -22.09
CA PRO A 156 -4.62 7.75 -21.57
C PRO A 156 -6.02 7.16 -21.51
N GLU A 157 -6.33 6.21 -22.38
CA GLU A 157 -7.62 5.50 -22.38
C GLU A 157 -7.78 4.58 -21.17
N ARG A 158 -6.69 4.17 -20.53
CA ARG A 158 -6.70 3.31 -19.35
C ARG A 158 -6.61 4.07 -18.03
N LEU A 159 -6.21 5.34 -18.05
CA LEU A 159 -6.03 6.15 -16.85
C LEU A 159 -6.63 7.53 -17.05
N VAL A 160 -7.75 7.80 -16.39
CA VAL A 160 -8.41 9.11 -16.39
C VAL A 160 -8.30 9.74 -15.01
N VAL A 161 -7.58 10.86 -14.93
CA VAL A 161 -7.38 11.62 -13.68
C VAL A 161 -8.26 12.87 -13.69
N ARG A 162 -9.11 13.02 -12.68
CA ARG A 162 -9.93 14.21 -12.43
C ARG A 162 -9.52 14.88 -11.12
N ASP A 163 -10.22 15.92 -10.74
CA ASP A 163 -9.87 16.72 -9.55
C ASP A 163 -10.07 15.94 -8.23
N ASP A 164 -11.02 15.03 -8.20
CA ASP A 164 -11.44 14.31 -6.99
C ASP A 164 -11.54 12.80 -7.17
N VAL A 165 -11.25 12.29 -8.36
CA VAL A 165 -11.35 10.86 -8.64
C VAL A 165 -10.42 10.44 -9.77
N ILE A 166 -9.89 9.24 -9.65
CA ILE A 166 -9.11 8.57 -10.69
C ILE A 166 -9.88 7.32 -11.13
N PHE A 167 -9.96 7.10 -12.44
CA PHE A 167 -10.48 5.88 -13.05
C PHE A 167 -9.32 5.16 -13.72
N PHE A 168 -9.20 3.88 -13.43
CA PHE A 168 -8.16 3.04 -14.01
C PHE A 168 -8.77 1.73 -14.51
N SER A 169 -8.52 1.40 -15.80
CA SER A 169 -8.98 0.14 -16.38
C SER A 169 -8.18 -1.03 -15.83
N ALA A 170 -8.89 -2.05 -15.34
CA ALA A 170 -8.31 -3.29 -14.85
C ALA A 170 -8.60 -4.44 -15.82
N ASP A 171 -8.25 -4.24 -17.07
CA ASP A 171 -8.56 -5.13 -18.20
C ASP A 171 -7.47 -6.17 -18.51
N GLY A 172 -6.32 -6.12 -17.82
CA GLY A 172 -5.24 -7.08 -17.96
C GLY A 172 -4.06 -6.57 -18.75
#